data_e2fc9cc7d19918486357898341cb8420
#
_entry.id   e2fc9cc7d19918486357898341cb8420
#
_cell.length_a   1.000
_cell.length_b   1.000
_cell.length_c   1.000
_cell.angle_alpha   90.00
_cell.angle_beta   90.00
_cell.angle_gamma   90.00
#
_symmetry.space_group_name_H-M   'P 1'
#
loop_
_entity.id
_entity.type
_entity.pdbx_description
1 polymer ?
#
loop_
_entity_poly.entity_id
_entity_poly.type
_entity_poly.pdbx_seq_one_letter_code
_entity_poly.pdbx_strand_id
1 'polypeptide(L)'
;KILFIIQGEGRGHLTQALSLRQKLTDEGHQVVGVLVGKSPASRRLPDFFSKKIEAPVYPFESPNFLPSAQNKQVNLVKSVAYNVFRLHKYMSSIRYINRMIKETGADVVINFYELLTGL
;
A
#
# COMPACT_ATOMS: atom_id res chain seq x y z
N LYS A 1 17.00 7.48 4.73
CA LYS A 1 15.57 7.79 4.51
C LYS A 1 14.85 6.58 3.97
N ILE A 2 13.76 6.22 4.62
CA ILE A 2 13.02 5.00 4.33
C ILE A 2 11.61 5.35 3.88
N LEU A 3 11.16 4.74 2.78
CA LEU A 3 9.79 4.83 2.29
C LEU A 3 9.08 3.50 2.55
N PHE A 4 7.93 3.53 3.18
CA PHE A 4 7.08 2.36 3.34
C PHE A 4 6.07 2.29 2.20
N ILE A 5 5.85 1.09 1.68
CA ILE A 5 4.77 0.81 0.74
C ILE A 5 3.96 -0.35 1.31
N ILE A 6 2.68 -0.12 1.57
CA ILE A 6 1.83 -1.03 2.35
C ILE A 6 0.58 -1.40 1.55
N GLN A 7 0.26 -2.68 1.55
CA GLN A 7 -1.05 -3.13 1.08
C GLN A 7 -2.09 -2.79 2.17
N GLY A 8 -3.03 -1.90 1.84
CA GLY A 8 -3.94 -1.27 2.80
C GLY A 8 -5.25 -2.00 3.06
N GLU A 9 -5.43 -3.21 2.52
CA GLU A 9 -6.70 -3.94 2.65
C GLU A 9 -6.87 -4.64 4.00
N GLY A 10 -5.81 -4.81 4.76
CA GLY A 10 -5.85 -5.49 6.05
C GLY A 10 -5.16 -4.70 7.16
N ARG A 11 -5.64 -4.89 8.39
CA ARG A 11 -5.05 -4.21 9.56
C ARG A 11 -3.69 -4.76 9.95
N GLY A 12 -3.40 -6.03 9.62
CA GLY A 12 -2.15 -6.69 9.98
C GLY A 12 -0.93 -5.98 9.44
N HIS A 13 -0.95 -5.61 8.16
CA HIS A 13 0.17 -4.91 7.52
C HIS A 13 0.37 -3.51 8.09
N LEU A 14 -0.71 -2.82 8.41
CA LEU A 14 -0.67 -1.49 9.04
C LEU A 14 -0.02 -1.56 10.43
N THR A 15 -0.39 -2.56 11.22
CA THR A 15 0.18 -2.78 12.56
C THR A 15 1.66 -3.13 12.49
N GLN A 16 2.05 -3.99 11.55
CA GLN A 16 3.46 -4.33 11.31
C GLN A 16 4.28 -3.09 10.95
N ALA A 17 3.73 -2.24 10.09
CA ALA A 17 4.40 -1.00 9.68
C ALA A 17 4.61 -0.05 10.87
N LEU A 18 3.62 0.09 11.74
CA LEU A 18 3.75 0.92 12.94
C LEU A 18 4.85 0.40 13.87
N SER A 19 4.90 -0.90 14.09
CA SER A 19 5.90 -1.53 14.94
C SER A 19 7.32 -1.36 14.37
N LEU A 20 7.48 -1.57 13.08
CA LEU A 20 8.78 -1.40 12.42
C LEU A 20 9.22 0.06 12.40
N ARG A 21 8.28 0.97 12.14
CA ARG A 21 8.58 2.42 12.17
C ARG A 21 9.14 2.82 13.52
N GLN A 22 8.58 2.35 14.61
CA GLN A 22 9.05 2.66 15.97
C GLN A 22 10.50 2.19 16.15
N LYS A 23 10.80 0.95 15.78
CA LYS A 23 12.17 0.41 15.88
C LYS A 23 13.17 1.18 15.03
N LEU A 24 12.80 1.50 13.80
CA LEU A 24 13.68 2.25 12.90
C LEU A 24 13.96 3.66 13.41
N THR A 25 12.96 4.31 13.98
CA THR A 25 13.12 5.65 14.58
C THR A 25 14.04 5.60 15.79
N ASP A 26 13.88 4.58 16.63
CA ASP A 26 14.74 4.39 17.81
C ASP A 26 16.21 4.17 17.44
N GLU A 27 16.47 3.61 16.26
CA GLU A 27 17.83 3.40 15.75
C GLU A 27 18.37 4.54 14.89
N GLY A 28 17.65 5.65 14.82
CA GLY A 28 18.09 6.85 14.13
C GLY A 28 17.75 6.92 12.64
N HIS A 29 16.92 6.01 12.14
CA HIS A 29 16.42 6.05 10.76
C HIS A 29 15.16 6.92 10.64
N GLN A 30 14.96 7.50 9.47
CA GLN A 30 13.82 8.36 9.21
C GLN A 30 12.86 7.71 8.20
N VAL A 31 11.61 7.54 8.57
CA VAL A 31 10.54 7.16 7.63
C VAL A 31 9.99 8.44 7.00
N VAL A 32 10.28 8.65 5.73
CA VAL A 32 9.98 9.90 5.02
C VAL A 32 8.58 9.93 4.41
N GLY A 33 7.94 8.78 4.29
CA GLY A 33 6.59 8.70 3.76
C GLY A 33 6.06 7.27 3.76
N VAL A 34 4.77 7.15 3.56
CA VAL A 34 4.05 5.87 3.51
C VAL A 34 3.10 5.88 2.32
N LEU A 35 3.31 5.00 1.37
CA LEU A 35 2.39 4.77 0.27
C LEU A 35 1.46 3.60 0.64
N VAL A 36 0.16 3.80 0.52
CA VAL A 36 -0.84 2.78 0.88
C VAL A 36 -1.66 2.40 -0.35
N GLY A 37 -1.51 1.15 -0.78
CA GLY A 37 -2.26 0.61 -1.91
C GLY A 37 -3.63 0.10 -1.47
N LYS A 38 -4.68 0.61 -2.08
CA LYS A 38 -6.07 0.23 -1.80
C LYS A 38 -6.84 0.04 -3.10
N SER A 39 -7.80 -0.89 -3.10
CA SER A 39 -8.76 -0.95 -4.19
C SER A 39 -9.84 0.12 -4.01
N PRO A 40 -10.53 0.52 -5.09
CA PRO A 40 -11.61 1.50 -4.98
C PRO A 40 -12.78 1.04 -4.09
N ALA A 41 -12.93 -0.26 -3.91
CA ALA A 41 -13.96 -0.85 -3.06
C ALA A 41 -13.55 -0.96 -1.59
N SER A 42 -12.31 -0.63 -1.25
CA SER A 42 -11.82 -0.79 0.11
C SER A 42 -12.31 0.31 1.04
N ARG A 43 -12.33 -0.02 2.33
CA ARG A 43 -12.72 0.93 3.39
C ARG A 43 -11.66 2.00 3.55
N ARG A 44 -12.08 3.13 4.14
CA ARG A 44 -11.17 4.20 4.53
C ARG A 44 -10.08 3.67 5.46
N LEU A 45 -8.88 4.22 5.31
CA LEU A 45 -7.75 3.91 6.18
C LEU A 45 -8.10 4.21 7.64
N PRO A 46 -7.80 3.29 8.58
CA PRO A 46 -8.10 3.52 9.99
C PRO A 46 -7.39 4.76 10.56
N ASP A 47 -8.10 5.55 11.35
CA ASP A 47 -7.56 6.79 11.94
C ASP A 47 -6.35 6.52 12.85
N PHE A 48 -6.33 5.38 13.55
CA PHE A 48 -5.22 5.04 14.44
C PHE A 48 -3.89 4.97 13.68
N PHE A 49 -3.91 4.46 12.45
CA PHE A 49 -2.72 4.36 11.63
C PHE A 49 -2.20 5.75 11.22
N SER A 50 -3.08 6.57 10.70
CA SER A 50 -2.72 7.93 10.24
C SER A 50 -2.16 8.79 11.38
N LYS A 51 -2.67 8.62 12.60
CA LYS A 51 -2.20 9.35 13.78
C LYS A 51 -0.87 8.85 14.30
N LYS A 52 -0.63 7.53 14.29
CA LYS A 52 0.54 6.93 14.93
C LYS A 52 1.77 6.82 14.02
N ILE A 53 1.58 6.80 12.71
CA ILE A 53 2.70 6.62 11.79
C ILE A 53 3.66 7.82 11.76
N GLU A 54 3.18 9.00 12.07
CA GLU A 54 3.96 10.25 12.13
C GLU A 54 4.79 10.50 10.87
N ALA A 55 4.22 10.18 9.72
CA ALA A 55 4.80 10.41 8.41
C ALA A 55 3.69 10.71 7.40
N PRO A 56 3.97 11.43 6.30
CA PRO A 56 2.96 11.66 5.27
C PRO A 56 2.45 10.35 4.68
N VAL A 57 1.13 10.21 4.54
CA VAL A 57 0.47 9.03 4.00
C VAL A 57 -0.13 9.37 2.64
N TYR A 58 0.24 8.60 1.62
CA TYR A 58 -0.18 8.81 0.24
C TYR A 58 -0.92 7.57 -0.27
N PRO A 59 -2.25 7.61 -0.43
CA PRO A 59 -3.00 6.48 -0.99
C PRO A 59 -2.81 6.38 -2.51
N PHE A 60 -2.82 5.17 -3.03
CA PHE A 60 -2.84 4.90 -4.47
C PHE A 60 -3.68 3.67 -4.78
N GLU A 61 -4.05 3.47 -6.03
CA GLU A 61 -4.89 2.37 -6.45
C GLU A 61 -4.07 1.11 -6.70
N SER A 62 -4.50 -0.01 -6.12
CA SER A 62 -3.81 -1.30 -6.19
C SER A 62 -4.78 -2.43 -6.56
N PRO A 63 -4.32 -3.50 -7.23
CA PRO A 63 -5.13 -4.67 -7.52
C PRO A 63 -5.68 -5.33 -6.25
N ASN A 64 -6.92 -5.83 -6.33
CA ASN A 64 -7.53 -6.61 -5.28
C ASN A 64 -8.36 -7.75 -5.87
N PHE A 65 -8.50 -8.85 -5.14
CA PHE A 65 -9.36 -9.96 -5.52
C PHE A 65 -10.76 -9.75 -5.00
N LEU A 66 -11.75 -9.87 -5.91
CA LEU A 66 -13.16 -9.72 -5.55
C LEU A 66 -13.68 -11.01 -4.93
N PRO A 67 -14.17 -10.99 -3.68
CA PRO A 67 -14.76 -12.18 -3.07
C PRO A 67 -16.10 -12.55 -3.74
N SER A 68 -16.39 -13.83 -3.83
CA SER A 68 -17.69 -14.31 -4.26
C SER A 68 -18.73 -14.15 -3.13
N ALA A 69 -19.87 -13.57 -3.46
CA ALA A 69 -20.94 -13.34 -2.49
C ALA A 69 -21.55 -14.64 -1.92
N GLN A 70 -21.52 -15.73 -2.67
CA GLN A 70 -22.18 -16.99 -2.28
C GLN A 70 -21.29 -17.94 -1.48
N ASN A 71 -19.99 -18.02 -1.78
CA ASN A 71 -19.11 -19.05 -1.22
C ASN A 71 -17.90 -18.50 -0.48
N LYS A 72 -17.78 -17.22 -0.27
CA LYS A 72 -16.59 -16.54 0.29
C LYS A 72 -15.28 -16.90 -0.44
N GLN A 73 -15.37 -17.50 -1.61
CA GLN A 73 -14.23 -17.79 -2.47
C GLN A 73 -13.99 -16.62 -3.40
N VAL A 74 -12.74 -16.43 -3.78
CA VAL A 74 -12.37 -15.43 -4.77
C VAL A 74 -12.97 -15.83 -6.12
N ASN A 75 -13.71 -14.94 -6.75
CA ASN A 75 -14.20 -15.13 -8.12
C ASN A 75 -13.08 -14.75 -9.08
N LEU A 76 -12.33 -15.76 -9.56
CA LEU A 76 -11.15 -15.53 -10.40
C LEU A 76 -11.49 -14.84 -11.72
N VAL A 77 -12.59 -15.24 -12.37
CA VAL A 77 -12.99 -14.65 -13.65
C VAL A 77 -13.32 -13.16 -13.51
N LYS A 78 -14.16 -12.83 -12.52
CA LYS A 78 -14.50 -11.43 -12.25
C LYS A 78 -13.31 -10.62 -11.78
N SER A 79 -12.44 -11.21 -10.96
CA SER A 79 -11.23 -10.53 -10.49
C SER A 79 -10.26 -10.24 -11.62
N VAL A 80 -10.04 -11.18 -12.53
CA VAL A 80 -9.19 -10.98 -13.69
C VAL A 80 -9.77 -9.90 -14.61
N ALA A 81 -11.06 -9.98 -14.94
CA ALA A 81 -11.73 -8.98 -15.76
C ALA A 81 -11.66 -7.57 -15.14
N TYR A 82 -11.95 -7.47 -13.86
CA TYR A 82 -11.87 -6.21 -13.11
C TYR A 82 -10.47 -5.61 -13.18
N ASN A 83 -9.44 -6.40 -12.92
CA ASN A 83 -8.06 -5.93 -12.93
C ASN A 83 -7.58 -5.57 -14.33
N VAL A 84 -7.99 -6.32 -15.37
CA VAL A 84 -7.66 -5.99 -16.78
C VAL A 84 -8.26 -4.65 -17.19
N PHE A 85 -9.53 -4.40 -16.85
CA PHE A 85 -10.18 -3.12 -17.15
C PHE A 85 -9.56 -1.95 -16.42
N ARG A 86 -8.88 -2.18 -15.30
CA ARG A 86 -8.20 -1.14 -14.51
C ARG A 86 -6.70 -1.08 -14.74
N LEU A 87 -6.18 -1.84 -15.69
CA LEU A 87 -4.74 -1.94 -15.92
C LEU A 87 -4.08 -0.58 -16.13
N HIS A 88 -4.72 0.33 -16.88
CA HIS A 88 -4.20 1.69 -17.11
C HIS A 88 -4.02 2.48 -15.80
N LYS A 89 -4.90 2.28 -14.81
CA LYS A 89 -4.79 2.91 -13.49
C LYS A 89 -3.63 2.31 -12.70
N TYR A 90 -3.42 1.00 -12.80
CA TYR A 90 -2.29 0.34 -12.14
C TYR A 90 -0.94 0.80 -12.71
N MET A 91 -0.88 0.98 -14.03
CA MET A 91 0.32 1.54 -14.67
C MET A 91 0.59 2.97 -14.19
N SER A 92 -0.46 3.77 -14.04
CA SER A 92 -0.37 5.11 -13.44
C SER A 92 0.13 5.05 -12.00
N SER A 93 -0.35 4.08 -11.22
CA SER A 93 0.09 3.87 -9.83
C SER A 93 1.56 3.47 -9.75
N ILE A 94 2.04 2.63 -10.64
CA ILE A 94 3.46 2.25 -10.71
C ILE A 94 4.33 3.48 -10.98
N ARG A 95 3.92 4.33 -11.92
CA ARG A 95 4.62 5.59 -12.20
C ARG A 95 4.60 6.53 -10.99
N TYR A 96 3.49 6.59 -10.28
CA TYR A 96 3.34 7.36 -9.06
C TYR A 96 4.29 6.87 -7.97
N ILE A 97 4.38 5.56 -7.75
CA ILE A 97 5.32 4.96 -6.79
C ILE A 97 6.76 5.36 -7.12
N ASN A 98 7.15 5.20 -8.38
CA ASN A 98 8.50 5.55 -8.82
C ASN A 98 8.80 7.04 -8.64
N ARG A 99 7.83 7.90 -8.91
CA ARG A 99 7.98 9.35 -8.69
C ARG A 99 8.14 9.66 -7.21
N MET A 100 7.34 9.05 -6.34
CA MET A 100 7.41 9.28 -4.90
C MET A 100 8.73 8.79 -4.28
N ILE A 101 9.29 7.70 -4.77
CA ILE A 101 10.63 7.25 -4.35
C ILE A 101 11.66 8.35 -4.64
N LYS A 102 11.60 8.96 -5.80
CA LYS A 102 12.51 10.05 -6.18
C LYS A 102 12.26 11.33 -5.38
N GLU A 103 11.01 11.75 -5.26
CA GLU A 103 10.64 13.01 -4.59
C GLU A 103 10.92 12.99 -3.09
N THR A 104 10.72 11.85 -2.43
CA THR A 104 11.01 11.71 -0.99
C THR A 104 12.49 11.57 -0.69
N GLY A 105 13.33 11.28 -1.69
CA GLY A 105 14.75 11.03 -1.51
C GLY A 105 15.03 9.75 -0.73
N ALA A 106 14.15 8.78 -0.79
CA ALA A 106 14.29 7.53 -0.06
C ALA A 106 15.50 6.71 -0.56
N ASP A 107 16.29 6.23 0.37
CA ASP A 107 17.42 5.34 0.10
C ASP A 107 17.02 3.88 0.10
N VAL A 108 15.97 3.57 0.87
CA VAL A 108 15.44 2.20 1.05
C VAL A 108 13.93 2.22 0.97
N VAL A 109 13.38 1.21 0.32
CA VAL A 109 11.93 0.97 0.25
C VAL A 109 11.61 -0.33 0.96
N ILE A 110 10.69 -0.29 1.91
CA ILE A 110 10.20 -1.49 2.59
C ILE A 110 8.76 -1.75 2.15
N ASN A 111 8.55 -2.90 1.55
CA ASN A 111 7.26 -3.29 1.00
C ASN A 111 6.53 -4.27 1.92
N PHE A 112 5.33 -3.90 2.35
CA PHE A 112 4.43 -4.74 3.13
C PHE A 112 3.34 -5.34 2.22
N TYR A 113 3.73 -6.31 1.43
CA TYR A 113 2.85 -7.12 0.54
C TYR A 113 2.09 -6.33 -0.53
N GLU A 114 2.58 -5.17 -0.94
CA GLU A 114 1.97 -4.44 -2.05
C GLU A 114 2.47 -4.99 -3.39
N LEU A 115 1.53 -5.44 -4.24
CA LEU A 115 1.85 -6.15 -5.48
C LEU A 115 2.52 -5.26 -6.53
N LEU A 116 2.09 -4.02 -6.65
CA LEU A 116 2.61 -3.11 -7.70
C LEU A 116 4.06 -2.69 -7.46
N THR A 117 4.53 -2.80 -6.24
CA THR A 117 5.92 -2.42 -5.90
C THR A 117 6.94 -3.36 -6.55
N GLY A 118 6.56 -4.61 -6.80
CA GLY A 118 7.43 -5.59 -7.42
C GLY A 118 7.51 -5.52 -8.94
N LEU A 119 6.73 -4.63 -9.52
CA LEU A 119 6.69 -4.43 -10.97
C LEU A 119 7.55 -3.21 -11.34
#